data_7eae0cb8d88d1c9b4f24fb6261ad503a
#
_entry.id   7eae0cb8d88d1c9b4f24fb6261ad503a
#
_cell.length_a   1.000
_cell.length_b   1.000
_cell.length_c   1.000
_cell.angle_alpha   90.00
_cell.angle_beta   90.00
_cell.angle_gamma   90.00
#
_symmetry.space_group_name_H-M   'P 1'
#
loop_
_entity.id
_entity.type
_entity.pdbx_description
1 polymer ?
#
loop_
_entity_poly.entity_id
_entity_poly.type
_entity_poly.pdbx_seq_one_letter_code
_entity_poly.pdbx_strand_id
1 'polypeptide(L)'
;MKKILLCCAAGMSTSMLVNKMLDYAKSQNLDVKIDAVGVSEFEDAITRYECCLLGPQIKYKLTDFSRIAGADNKPVAVINTIDYGMMNAEKVLKQAFALLV
;
A
#
# COMPACT_ATOMS: atom_id res chain seq x y z
N MET A 1 -2.03 -16.04 0.46
CA MET A 1 -2.45 -14.71 0.96
C MET A 1 -1.49 -13.65 0.46
N LYS A 2 -2.01 -12.64 -0.23
CA LYS A 2 -1.20 -11.51 -0.66
C LYS A 2 -1.09 -10.52 0.49
N LYS A 3 0.12 -10.03 0.76
CA LYS A 3 0.38 -9.11 1.87
C LYS A 3 0.77 -7.75 1.29
N ILE A 4 -0.08 -6.76 1.52
CA ILE A 4 0.04 -5.42 0.95
C ILE A 4 0.24 -4.41 2.07
N LEU A 5 1.26 -3.58 1.94
CA LEU A 5 1.55 -2.51 2.90
C LEU A 5 1.17 -1.17 2.29
N LEU A 6 0.48 -0.33 3.07
CA LEU A 6 0.29 1.07 2.72
C LEU A 6 1.11 1.91 3.67
N CYS A 7 1.73 2.96 3.15
CA CYS A 7 2.54 3.85 3.97
C CYS A 7 2.15 5.30 3.71
N CYS A 8 1.98 6.08 4.77
CA CYS A 8 1.67 7.50 4.65
C CYS A 8 2.31 8.28 5.79
N ALA A 9 2.20 9.62 5.72
CA ALA A 9 2.85 10.48 6.70
C ALA A 9 2.26 10.32 8.11
N ALA A 10 0.93 10.22 8.21
CA ALA A 10 0.25 10.23 9.50
C ALA A 10 -0.65 9.02 9.78
N GLY A 11 -0.90 8.18 8.82
CA GLY A 11 -1.61 6.93 8.99
C GLY A 11 -3.13 6.97 9.06
N MET A 12 -3.74 8.07 9.47
CA MET A 12 -5.18 8.05 9.76
C MET A 12 -6.07 7.91 8.52
N SER A 13 -5.84 8.72 7.48
CA SER A 13 -6.66 8.62 6.27
C SER A 13 -6.38 7.30 5.54
N THR A 14 -5.16 6.81 5.62
CA THR A 14 -4.78 5.54 5.02
C THR A 14 -5.47 4.38 5.74
N SER A 15 -5.67 4.49 7.06
CA SER A 15 -6.39 3.45 7.82
C SER A 15 -7.83 3.30 7.33
N MET A 16 -8.51 4.41 7.02
CA MET A 16 -9.86 4.34 6.45
C MET A 16 -9.84 3.65 5.09
N LEU A 17 -8.86 3.97 4.27
CA LEU A 17 -8.71 3.32 2.96
C LEU A 17 -8.46 1.82 3.10
N VAL A 18 -7.60 1.43 4.05
CA VAL A 18 -7.34 0.01 4.33
C VAL A 18 -8.63 -0.72 4.67
N ASN A 19 -9.46 -0.14 5.54
CA ASN A 19 -10.73 -0.76 5.90
C ASN A 19 -11.64 -0.96 4.69
N LYS A 20 -11.71 0.04 3.81
CA LYS A 20 -12.51 -0.07 2.58
C LYS A 20 -11.94 -1.12 1.63
N MET A 21 -10.60 -1.22 1.55
CA MET A 21 -9.96 -2.23 0.72
C MET A 21 -10.22 -3.63 1.25
N LEU A 22 -10.17 -3.81 2.57
CA LEU A 22 -10.47 -5.11 3.18
C LEU A 22 -11.92 -5.51 2.97
N ASP A 23 -12.86 -4.55 3.10
CA ASP A 23 -14.27 -4.80 2.84
C ASP A 23 -14.49 -5.22 1.37
N TYR A 24 -13.87 -4.50 0.45
CA TYR A 24 -13.96 -4.85 -0.97
C TYR A 24 -13.38 -6.23 -1.24
N ALA A 25 -12.20 -6.52 -0.70
CA ALA A 25 -11.56 -7.81 -0.89
C ALA A 25 -12.44 -8.94 -0.36
N LYS A 26 -13.06 -8.74 0.80
CA LYS A 26 -13.96 -9.74 1.37
C LYS A 26 -15.16 -9.98 0.45
N SER A 27 -15.73 -8.91 -0.12
CA SER A 27 -16.87 -9.03 -1.03
C SER A 27 -16.53 -9.78 -2.31
N GLN A 28 -15.26 -9.79 -2.70
CA GLN A 28 -14.77 -10.45 -3.91
C GLN A 28 -14.07 -11.77 -3.61
N ASN A 29 -14.10 -12.23 -2.38
CA ASN A 29 -13.43 -13.46 -1.94
C ASN A 29 -11.93 -13.45 -2.21
N LEU A 30 -11.30 -12.29 -2.07
CA LEU A 30 -9.85 -12.15 -2.24
C LEU A 30 -9.15 -12.37 -0.90
N ASP A 31 -8.12 -13.20 -0.91
CA ASP A 31 -7.35 -13.51 0.30
C ASP A 31 -6.15 -12.57 0.40
N VAL A 32 -6.31 -11.49 1.17
CA VAL A 32 -5.29 -10.45 1.29
C VAL A 32 -5.13 -10.02 2.75
N LYS A 33 -3.92 -9.61 3.08
CA LYS A 33 -3.62 -8.89 4.33
C LYS A 33 -3.16 -7.50 3.95
N ILE A 34 -3.80 -6.48 4.51
CA ILE A 34 -3.51 -5.08 4.19
C ILE A 34 -3.33 -4.32 5.50
N ASP A 35 -2.21 -3.63 5.63
CA ASP A 35 -1.93 -2.82 6.81
C ASP A 35 -1.36 -1.47 6.39
N ALA A 36 -1.50 -0.48 7.27
CA ALA A 36 -0.96 0.86 7.04
C ALA A 36 0.03 1.21 8.14
N VAL A 37 1.14 1.83 7.75
CA VAL A 37 2.18 2.28 8.67
C VAL A 37 2.61 3.71 8.34
N GLY A 38 3.29 4.35 9.29
CA GLY A 38 3.91 5.65 9.05
C GLY A 38 5.27 5.50 8.37
N VAL A 39 5.81 6.64 7.92
CA VAL A 39 7.10 6.66 7.22
C VAL A 39 8.22 6.04 8.06
N SER A 40 8.24 6.31 9.36
CA SER A 40 9.30 5.83 10.24
C SER A 40 9.27 4.31 10.44
N GLU A 41 8.17 3.66 10.10
CA GLU A 41 7.99 2.23 10.30
C GLU A 41 8.19 1.42 9.03
N PHE A 42 8.37 2.10 7.89
CA PHE A 42 8.40 1.42 6.59
C PHE A 42 9.49 0.36 6.51
N GLU A 43 10.72 0.72 6.86
CA GLU A 43 11.87 -0.16 6.65
C GLU A 43 11.71 -1.49 7.39
N ASP A 44 11.22 -1.43 8.63
CA ASP A 44 10.96 -2.63 9.40
C ASP A 44 9.75 -3.41 8.85
N ALA A 45 8.67 -2.68 8.55
CA ALA A 45 7.41 -3.32 8.15
C ALA A 45 7.51 -4.03 6.79
N ILE A 46 8.23 -3.43 5.83
CA ILE A 46 8.24 -3.96 4.46
C ILE A 46 8.78 -5.39 4.38
N THR A 47 9.58 -5.81 5.35
CA THR A 47 10.12 -7.17 5.36
C THR A 47 9.02 -8.23 5.46
N ARG A 48 7.85 -7.85 5.95
CA ARG A 48 6.72 -8.77 6.18
C ARG A 48 5.64 -8.68 5.12
N TYR A 49 5.83 -7.86 4.09
CA TYR A 49 4.83 -7.64 3.05
C TYR A 49 5.43 -7.87 1.67
N GLU A 50 4.57 -8.03 0.66
CA GLU A 50 5.03 -8.34 -0.69
C GLU A 50 5.20 -7.09 -1.56
N CYS A 51 4.48 -6.01 -1.22
CA CYS A 51 4.59 -4.74 -1.93
C CYS A 51 4.18 -3.61 -1.00
N CYS A 52 4.43 -2.38 -1.45
CA CYS A 52 4.01 -1.20 -0.71
C CYS A 52 3.43 -0.15 -1.65
N LEU A 53 2.33 0.47 -1.21
CA LEU A 53 1.76 1.62 -1.88
C LEU A 53 1.93 2.84 -0.99
N LEU A 54 2.47 3.92 -1.54
CA LEU A 54 2.70 5.16 -0.80
C LEU A 54 1.54 6.12 -1.01
N GLY A 55 1.08 6.75 0.07
CA GLY A 55 0.14 7.84 -0.04
C GLY A 55 0.75 8.98 -0.85
N PRO A 56 -0.06 9.72 -1.63
CA PRO A 56 0.49 10.80 -2.46
C PRO A 56 1.24 11.87 -1.66
N GLN A 57 0.94 12.02 -0.38
CA GLN A 57 1.59 13.00 0.48
C GLN A 57 3.07 12.73 0.67
N ILE A 58 3.50 11.47 0.51
CA ILE A 58 4.89 11.07 0.68
C ILE A 58 5.50 10.53 -0.60
N LYS A 59 4.99 10.97 -1.75
CA LYS A 59 5.52 10.53 -3.04
C LYS A 59 7.02 10.80 -3.18
N TYR A 60 7.55 11.79 -2.46
CA TYR A 60 8.98 12.11 -2.48
C TYR A 60 9.83 11.00 -1.86
N LYS A 61 9.22 10.06 -1.15
CA LYS A 61 9.94 8.92 -0.58
C LYS A 61 10.07 7.75 -1.55
N LEU A 62 9.47 7.83 -2.72
CA LEU A 62 9.42 6.70 -3.64
C LEU A 62 10.81 6.15 -3.98
N THR A 63 11.77 7.03 -4.26
CA THR A 63 13.12 6.61 -4.64
C THR A 63 13.79 5.87 -3.49
N ASP A 64 13.77 6.43 -2.28
CA ASP A 64 14.40 5.81 -1.12
C ASP A 64 13.74 4.49 -0.76
N PHE A 65 12.41 4.47 -0.73
CA PHE A 65 11.67 3.27 -0.34
C PHE A 65 11.78 2.17 -1.40
N SER A 66 11.83 2.54 -2.68
CA SER A 66 12.05 1.57 -3.75
C SER A 66 13.42 0.93 -3.63
N ARG A 67 14.43 1.68 -3.21
CA ARG A 67 15.78 1.15 -2.99
C ARG A 67 15.79 0.17 -1.82
N ILE A 68 15.15 0.54 -0.71
CA ILE A 68 15.09 -0.32 0.47
C ILE A 68 14.34 -1.62 0.16
N ALA A 69 13.15 -1.51 -0.42
CA ALA A 69 12.33 -2.67 -0.76
C ALA A 69 12.93 -3.49 -1.90
N GLY A 70 13.62 -2.83 -2.82
CA GLY A 70 14.23 -3.47 -3.97
C GLY A 70 15.32 -4.48 -3.60
N ALA A 71 15.96 -4.29 -2.43
CA ALA A 71 16.95 -5.25 -1.94
C ALA A 71 16.31 -6.64 -1.75
N ASP A 72 15.00 -6.70 -1.48
CA ASP A 72 14.25 -7.94 -1.35
C ASP A 72 13.30 -8.17 -2.53
N ASN A 73 13.51 -7.47 -3.63
CA ASN A 73 12.69 -7.57 -4.85
C ASN A 73 11.22 -7.23 -4.61
N LYS A 74 10.94 -6.29 -3.72
CA LYS A 74 9.57 -5.88 -3.42
C LYS A 74 9.25 -4.56 -4.10
N PRO A 75 8.18 -4.49 -4.91
CA PRO A 75 7.83 -3.27 -5.61
C PRO A 75 7.19 -2.24 -4.69
N VAL A 76 7.48 -0.97 -4.96
CA VAL A 76 6.88 0.18 -4.28
C VAL A 76 6.34 1.13 -5.33
N ALA A 77 5.14 1.63 -5.13
CA ALA A 77 4.53 2.60 -6.05
C ALA A 77 3.74 3.64 -5.26
N VAL A 78 3.45 4.77 -5.90
CA VAL A 78 2.60 5.80 -5.30
C VAL A 78 1.15 5.53 -5.71
N ILE A 79 0.22 5.61 -4.76
CA ILE A 79 -1.21 5.45 -5.04
C ILE A 79 -1.64 6.58 -5.98
N ASN A 80 -2.44 6.24 -6.98
CA ASN A 80 -3.02 7.25 -7.87
C ASN A 80 -3.73 8.31 -7.03
N THR A 81 -3.41 9.59 -7.27
CA THR A 81 -3.89 10.69 -6.44
C THR A 81 -5.41 10.79 -6.44
N ILE A 82 -6.04 10.59 -7.58
CA ILE A 82 -7.50 10.66 -7.68
C ILE A 82 -8.14 9.50 -6.92
N ASP A 83 -7.63 8.29 -7.11
CA ASP A 83 -8.16 7.11 -6.44
C ASP A 83 -7.99 7.22 -4.93
N TYR A 84 -6.87 7.78 -4.48
CA TYR A 84 -6.64 7.99 -3.06
C TYR A 84 -7.62 9.02 -2.48
N GLY A 85 -7.79 10.14 -3.17
CA GLY A 85 -8.68 11.20 -2.71
C GLY A 85 -10.14 10.78 -2.64
N MET A 86 -10.55 9.88 -3.54
CA MET A 86 -11.91 9.34 -3.56
C MET A 86 -12.06 8.09 -2.70
N MET A 87 -11.00 7.64 -2.09
CA MET A 87 -10.94 6.37 -1.36
C MET A 87 -11.50 5.21 -2.19
N ASN A 88 -11.07 5.15 -3.45
CA ASN A 88 -11.52 4.11 -4.38
C ASN A 88 -10.78 2.81 -4.11
N ALA A 89 -11.31 2.04 -3.16
CA ALA A 89 -10.66 0.82 -2.69
C ALA A 89 -10.42 -0.20 -3.81
N GLU A 90 -11.37 -0.34 -4.72
CA GLU A 90 -11.24 -1.28 -5.84
C GLU A 90 -10.03 -0.95 -6.70
N LYS A 91 -9.87 0.31 -7.11
CA LYS A 91 -8.76 0.72 -7.97
C LYS A 91 -7.43 0.67 -7.25
N VAL A 92 -7.40 1.05 -5.97
CA VAL A 92 -6.16 0.98 -5.20
C VAL A 92 -5.73 -0.48 -5.03
N LEU A 93 -6.66 -1.36 -4.75
CA LEU A 93 -6.35 -2.79 -4.61
C LEU A 93 -5.88 -3.38 -5.94
N LYS A 94 -6.50 -2.99 -7.06
CA LYS A 94 -6.05 -3.42 -8.38
C LYS A 94 -4.64 -2.93 -8.67
N GLN A 95 -4.30 -1.71 -8.27
CA GLN A 95 -2.95 -1.19 -8.41
C GLN A 95 -1.95 -2.04 -7.65
N ALA A 96 -2.29 -2.44 -6.42
CA ALA A 96 -1.42 -3.30 -5.63
C ALA A 96 -1.22 -4.66 -6.29
N PHE A 97 -2.29 -5.29 -6.77
CA PHE A 97 -2.19 -6.58 -7.45
C PHE A 97 -1.35 -6.49 -8.72
N ALA A 98 -1.44 -5.39 -9.45
CA ALA A 98 -0.62 -5.20 -10.66
C ALA A 98 0.88 -5.20 -10.34
N LEU A 99 1.27 -4.78 -9.15
CA LEU A 99 2.66 -4.81 -8.72
C LEU A 99 3.15 -6.23 -8.43
N LEU A 100 2.24 -7.15 -8.16
CA LEU A 100 2.56 -8.52 -7.73
C LEU A 100 2.51 -9.52 -8.88
N VAL A 101 2.29 -9.05 -10.08
CA VAL A 101 2.23 -9.92 -11.27
C VAL A 101 3.61 -10.13 -11.87
#